data_df53f1a59d6882dc6c8a5f1b97802e7f
#
_entry.id   df53f1a59d6882dc6c8a5f1b97802e7f
#
_cell.length_a   1.000
_cell.length_b   1.000
_cell.length_c   1.000
_cell.angle_alpha   90.00
_cell.angle_beta   90.00
_cell.angle_gamma   90.00
#
_symmetry.space_group_name_H-M   'P 1'
#
loop_
_entity.id
_entity.type
_entity.pdbx_description
1 polymer ?
#
loop_
_entity_poly.entity_id
_entity_poly.type
_entity_poly.pdbx_seq_one_letter_code
_entity_poly.pdbx_strand_id
1 'polypeptide(L)'
;MELKQALQKLGKSAEFKKWKKTHAEAFLAHAFVMLDDANKDNVQFGFFDSKSDRMTPFMVEPKKVSALPESEVFKSEQSITPLVMEHVQLTDEKALEIADEFMKKNYPAELPIKTFFIVQHLDLGCVFNITFFTKSLKTLNLKISVVDGKIVKHSFESLISGMM
;
A
#
# COMPACT_ATOMS: atom_id res chain seq x y z
N MET A 1 11.29 3.04 6.62
CA MET A 1 12.23 2.68 5.52
C MET A 1 11.69 3.24 4.22
N GLU A 2 12.53 3.83 3.41
CA GLU A 2 12.11 4.35 2.12
C GLU A 2 11.69 3.21 1.17
N LEU A 3 10.58 3.39 0.46
CA LEU A 3 9.99 2.34 -0.37
C LEU A 3 10.94 1.83 -1.47
N LYS A 4 11.62 2.74 -2.15
CA LYS A 4 12.56 2.35 -3.22
C LYS A 4 13.75 1.57 -2.69
N GLN A 5 14.26 1.95 -1.52
CA GLN A 5 15.34 1.23 -0.85
C GLN A 5 14.88 -0.16 -0.41
N ALA A 6 13.66 -0.25 0.13
CA ALA A 6 13.09 -1.52 0.54
C ALA A 6 12.94 -2.46 -0.66
N LEU A 7 12.48 -1.94 -1.80
CA LEU A 7 12.34 -2.73 -3.02
C LEU A 7 13.69 -3.21 -3.54
N GLN A 8 14.72 -2.38 -3.49
CA GLN A 8 16.09 -2.77 -3.86
C GLN A 8 16.60 -3.90 -2.96
N LYS A 9 16.36 -3.77 -1.66
CA LYS A 9 16.74 -4.78 -0.68
C LYS A 9 16.06 -6.12 -0.99
N LEU A 10 14.77 -6.08 -1.32
CA LEU A 10 14.03 -7.27 -1.74
C LEU A 10 14.67 -7.90 -2.97
N GLY A 11 14.92 -7.11 -4.00
CA GLY A 11 15.50 -7.60 -5.26
C GLY A 11 16.87 -8.26 -5.10
N LYS A 12 17.63 -7.87 -4.08
CA LYS A 12 18.95 -8.46 -3.78
C LYS A 12 18.87 -9.70 -2.89
N SER A 13 17.71 -9.97 -2.30
CA SER A 13 17.56 -11.09 -1.38
C SER A 13 17.61 -12.44 -2.11
N ALA A 14 18.21 -13.43 -1.47
CA ALA A 14 18.26 -14.78 -2.03
C ALA A 14 16.87 -15.40 -2.17
N GLU A 15 15.98 -15.13 -1.21
CA GLU A 15 14.63 -15.64 -1.21
C GLU A 15 13.82 -15.14 -2.41
N PHE A 16 13.88 -13.85 -2.69
CA PHE A 16 13.17 -13.27 -3.83
C PHE A 16 13.75 -13.79 -5.16
N LYS A 17 15.07 -13.83 -5.29
CA LYS A 17 15.74 -14.30 -6.50
C LYS A 17 15.34 -15.74 -6.81
N LYS A 18 15.28 -16.59 -5.80
CA LYS A 18 14.87 -17.98 -5.94
C LYS A 18 13.42 -18.08 -6.41
N TRP A 19 12.54 -17.33 -5.76
CA TRP A 19 11.11 -17.30 -6.11
C TRP A 19 10.90 -16.79 -7.54
N LYS A 20 11.60 -15.72 -7.92
CA LYS A 20 11.47 -15.10 -9.24
C LYS A 20 11.82 -16.05 -10.40
N LYS A 21 12.74 -16.98 -10.17
CA LYS A 21 13.11 -17.97 -11.20
C LYS A 21 11.93 -18.83 -11.65
N THR A 22 11.01 -19.13 -10.74
CA THR A 22 9.82 -19.92 -11.04
C THR A 22 8.56 -19.07 -11.25
N HIS A 23 8.69 -17.74 -11.17
CA HIS A 23 7.60 -16.77 -11.34
C HIS A 23 8.03 -15.62 -12.24
N ALA A 24 8.63 -15.95 -13.38
CA ALA A 24 9.26 -14.96 -14.26
C ALA A 24 8.32 -13.87 -14.76
N GLU A 25 7.03 -14.18 -14.90
CA GLU A 25 6.01 -13.25 -15.39
C GLU A 25 5.30 -12.48 -14.29
N ALA A 26 5.61 -12.76 -13.03
CA ALA A 26 5.01 -12.02 -11.90
C ALA A 26 5.53 -10.58 -11.88
N PHE A 27 4.65 -9.67 -11.50
CA PHE A 27 4.98 -8.25 -11.43
C PHE A 27 4.57 -7.67 -10.08
N LEU A 28 5.22 -6.56 -9.72
CA LEU A 28 4.88 -5.82 -8.51
C LEU A 28 3.49 -5.19 -8.67
N ALA A 29 2.59 -5.50 -7.73
CA ALA A 29 1.22 -5.00 -7.75
C ALA A 29 0.99 -3.89 -6.74
N HIS A 30 1.62 -3.98 -5.56
CA HIS A 30 1.44 -2.97 -4.52
C HIS A 30 2.55 -3.01 -3.48
N ALA A 31 2.64 -1.91 -2.74
CA ALA A 31 3.47 -1.81 -1.52
C ALA A 31 2.55 -1.38 -0.38
N PHE A 32 2.62 -2.06 0.74
CA PHE A 32 1.78 -1.84 1.92
C PHE A 32 2.64 -1.54 3.14
N VAL A 33 2.24 -0.52 3.92
CA VAL A 33 2.89 -0.17 5.19
C VAL A 33 1.83 0.10 6.25
N MET A 34 1.98 -0.56 7.39
CA MET A 34 1.19 -0.29 8.60
C MET A 34 1.99 0.66 9.49
N LEU A 35 1.39 1.78 9.88
CA LEU A 35 2.08 2.86 10.58
C LEU A 35 1.96 2.80 12.10
N ASP A 36 2.08 1.62 12.68
CA ASP A 36 2.24 1.49 14.13
C ASP A 36 3.73 1.33 14.48
N ASP A 37 4.08 1.45 15.76
CA ASP A 37 5.47 1.39 16.19
C ASP A 37 6.17 0.07 15.84
N ALA A 38 5.42 -1.02 15.82
CA ALA A 38 5.96 -2.35 15.52
C ALA A 38 6.21 -2.56 14.02
N ASN A 39 5.46 -1.88 13.15
CA ASN A 39 5.41 -2.19 11.71
C ASN A 39 5.83 -1.04 10.78
N LYS A 40 6.02 0.16 11.29
CA LYS A 40 6.31 1.35 10.45
C LYS A 40 7.57 1.25 9.58
N ASP A 41 8.50 0.39 9.97
CA ASP A 41 9.75 0.18 9.22
C ASP A 41 9.69 -1.08 8.35
N ASN A 42 8.53 -1.73 8.28
CA ASN A 42 8.31 -2.93 7.49
C ASN A 42 7.51 -2.59 6.25
N VAL A 43 7.96 -3.04 5.09
CA VAL A 43 7.23 -2.85 3.83
C VAL A 43 6.85 -4.21 3.28
N GLN A 44 5.56 -4.39 2.99
CA GLN A 44 5.07 -5.59 2.35
C GLN A 44 4.84 -5.30 0.87
N PHE A 45 5.56 -6.02 0.01
CA PHE A 45 5.39 -5.91 -1.44
C PHE A 45 4.58 -7.10 -1.94
N GLY A 46 3.52 -6.82 -2.70
CA GLY A 46 2.72 -7.87 -3.32
C GLY A 46 3.06 -8.05 -4.77
N PHE A 47 3.36 -9.30 -5.17
CA PHE A 47 3.64 -9.66 -6.55
C PHE A 47 2.52 -10.53 -7.08
N PHE A 48 1.98 -10.13 -8.22
CA PHE A 48 0.89 -10.86 -8.87
C PHE A 48 1.41 -11.67 -10.03
N ASP A 49 1.03 -12.96 -10.06
CA ASP A 49 1.34 -13.87 -11.16
C ASP A 49 0.05 -14.11 -11.94
N SER A 50 -0.01 -13.58 -13.17
CA SER A 50 -1.18 -13.69 -14.02
C SER A 50 -1.42 -15.11 -14.55
N LYS A 51 -0.40 -15.97 -14.54
CA LYS A 51 -0.56 -17.37 -14.95
C LYS A 51 -1.35 -18.19 -13.96
N SER A 52 -1.16 -17.92 -12.66
CA SER A 52 -1.82 -18.67 -11.58
C SER A 52 -2.91 -17.88 -10.89
N ASP A 53 -3.09 -16.59 -11.20
CA ASP A 53 -3.98 -15.66 -10.52
C ASP A 53 -3.70 -15.62 -9.01
N ARG A 54 -2.42 -15.65 -8.62
CA ARG A 54 -1.98 -15.67 -7.22
C ARG A 54 -1.14 -14.45 -6.89
N MET A 55 -1.33 -13.98 -5.65
CA MET A 55 -0.54 -12.90 -5.07
C MET A 55 0.41 -13.47 -4.05
N THR A 56 1.70 -13.17 -4.19
CA THR A 56 2.71 -13.55 -3.21
C THR A 56 3.25 -12.31 -2.55
N PRO A 57 3.01 -12.11 -1.25
CA PRO A 57 3.59 -10.99 -0.53
C PRO A 57 4.96 -11.31 0.01
N PHE A 58 5.84 -10.31 -0.01
CA PHE A 58 7.16 -10.37 0.62
C PHE A 58 7.24 -9.28 1.66
N MET A 59 7.65 -9.64 2.87
CA MET A 59 7.87 -8.67 3.93
C MET A 59 9.33 -8.27 3.97
N VAL A 60 9.60 -6.98 3.83
CA VAL A 60 10.94 -6.41 3.96
C VAL A 60 11.02 -5.69 5.30
N GLU A 61 11.79 -6.26 6.21
CA GLU A 61 12.06 -5.70 7.52
C GLU A 61 13.49 -5.13 7.55
N PRO A 62 13.85 -4.31 8.55
CA PRO A 62 15.21 -3.78 8.62
C PRO A 62 16.32 -4.84 8.59
N LYS A 63 16.05 -6.03 9.16
CA LYS A 63 17.07 -7.08 9.29
C LYS A 63 16.82 -8.32 8.44
N LYS A 64 15.64 -8.47 7.85
CA LYS A 64 15.33 -9.69 7.08
C LYS A 64 14.30 -9.44 6.00
N VAL A 65 14.30 -10.35 5.01
CA VAL A 65 13.29 -10.43 3.96
C VAL A 65 12.65 -11.81 4.05
N SER A 66 11.34 -11.89 4.02
CA SER A 66 10.62 -13.17 4.08
C SER A 66 9.45 -13.20 3.11
N ALA A 67 9.24 -14.36 2.49
CA ALA A 67 8.06 -14.61 1.70
C ALA A 67 6.90 -14.97 2.65
N LEU A 68 5.74 -14.40 2.41
CA LEU A 68 4.51 -14.74 3.12
C LEU A 68 3.69 -15.72 2.27
N PRO A 69 2.70 -16.41 2.86
CA PRO A 69 1.89 -17.36 2.10
C PRO A 69 1.18 -16.68 0.92
N GLU A 70 1.22 -17.33 -0.25
CA GLU A 70 0.49 -16.86 -1.41
C GLU A 70 -1.01 -17.04 -1.22
N SER A 71 -1.80 -16.19 -1.90
CA SER A 71 -3.25 -16.25 -1.87
C SER A 71 -3.83 -16.16 -3.28
N GLU A 72 -4.99 -16.77 -3.47
CA GLU A 72 -5.73 -16.59 -4.70
C GLU A 72 -6.32 -15.19 -4.74
N VAL A 73 -6.22 -14.56 -5.91
CA VAL A 73 -6.87 -13.27 -6.14
C VAL A 73 -8.14 -13.57 -6.94
N PHE A 74 -9.28 -13.30 -6.33
CA PHE A 74 -10.52 -13.38 -7.05
C PHE A 74 -10.53 -12.31 -8.15
N LYS A 75 -10.78 -12.71 -9.37
CA LYS A 75 -10.93 -11.77 -10.47
C LYS A 75 -12.11 -10.86 -10.16
N SER A 76 -11.82 -9.69 -9.60
CA SER A 76 -12.78 -8.61 -9.60
C SER A 76 -12.91 -8.11 -11.04
N GLU A 77 -13.92 -7.32 -11.33
CA GLU A 77 -14.11 -6.71 -12.66
C GLU A 77 -12.92 -5.85 -13.09
N GLN A 78 -12.01 -5.53 -12.14
CA GLN A 78 -10.83 -4.73 -12.40
C GLN A 78 -9.60 -5.62 -12.47
N SER A 79 -8.86 -5.51 -13.57
CA SER A 79 -7.56 -6.17 -13.70
C SER A 79 -6.52 -5.50 -12.79
N ILE A 80 -5.59 -6.31 -12.28
CA ILE A 80 -4.48 -5.78 -11.48
C ILE A 80 -3.45 -5.17 -12.43
N THR A 81 -3.11 -3.91 -12.20
CA THR A 81 -2.16 -3.17 -13.02
C THR A 81 -0.80 -3.13 -12.31
N PRO A 82 0.31 -3.35 -13.04
CA PRO A 82 1.64 -3.27 -12.44
C PRO A 82 1.91 -1.91 -11.80
N LEU A 83 2.54 -1.94 -10.61
CA LEU A 83 3.05 -0.76 -9.96
C LEU A 83 4.48 -0.54 -10.43
N VAL A 84 4.72 0.59 -11.11
CA VAL A 84 6.06 0.98 -11.56
C VAL A 84 6.61 1.96 -10.54
N MET A 85 7.52 1.50 -9.69
CA MET A 85 8.03 2.30 -8.57
C MET A 85 8.79 3.54 -9.02
N GLU A 86 9.38 3.51 -10.21
CA GLU A 86 10.07 4.67 -10.80
C GLU A 86 9.13 5.85 -11.06
N HIS A 87 7.83 5.59 -11.22
CA HIS A 87 6.83 6.64 -11.43
C HIS A 87 6.44 7.33 -10.13
N VAL A 88 6.81 6.77 -8.98
CA VAL A 88 6.48 7.35 -7.67
C VAL A 88 7.46 8.48 -7.38
N GLN A 89 6.99 9.72 -7.53
CA GLN A 89 7.77 10.93 -7.31
C GLN A 89 7.67 11.43 -5.88
N LEU A 90 6.49 11.27 -5.29
CA LEU A 90 6.19 11.73 -3.94
C LEU A 90 6.76 10.75 -2.91
N THR A 91 7.33 11.27 -1.82
CA THR A 91 7.72 10.42 -0.71
C THR A 91 6.49 10.02 0.12
N ASP A 92 6.58 8.89 0.82
CA ASP A 92 5.53 8.48 1.75
C ASP A 92 5.31 9.51 2.86
N GLU A 93 6.40 10.12 3.35
CA GLU A 93 6.33 11.18 4.36
C GLU A 93 5.51 12.38 3.86
N LYS A 94 5.73 12.79 2.62
CA LYS A 94 4.98 13.91 2.03
C LYS A 94 3.51 13.55 1.80
N ALA A 95 3.24 12.34 1.35
CA ALA A 95 1.88 11.86 1.17
C ALA A 95 1.12 11.84 2.49
N LEU A 96 1.76 11.35 3.56
CA LEU A 96 1.17 11.30 4.90
C LEU A 96 0.95 12.70 5.47
N GLU A 97 1.85 13.64 5.21
CA GLU A 97 1.68 15.04 5.59
C GLU A 97 0.44 15.66 4.94
N ILE A 98 0.27 15.43 3.64
CA ILE A 98 -0.90 15.91 2.89
C ILE A 98 -2.19 15.32 3.47
N ALA A 99 -2.18 14.03 3.76
CA ALA A 99 -3.34 13.33 4.32
C ALA A 99 -3.68 13.85 5.72
N ASP A 100 -2.68 14.07 6.56
CA ASP A 100 -2.86 14.56 7.92
C ASP A 100 -3.42 15.99 7.92
N GLU A 101 -2.91 16.85 7.05
CA GLU A 101 -3.44 18.21 6.88
C GLU A 101 -4.90 18.20 6.43
N PHE A 102 -5.25 17.32 5.51
CA PHE A 102 -6.63 17.17 5.07
C PHE A 102 -7.55 16.77 6.22
N MET A 103 -7.13 15.79 7.01
CA MET A 103 -7.92 15.33 8.16
C MET A 103 -8.12 16.45 9.18
N LYS A 104 -7.07 17.15 9.54
CA LYS A 104 -7.13 18.25 10.52
C LYS A 104 -8.02 19.38 10.05
N LYS A 105 -8.00 19.68 8.76
CA LYS A 105 -8.80 20.76 8.18
C LYS A 105 -10.30 20.39 8.09
N ASN A 106 -10.61 19.17 7.66
CA ASN A 106 -11.97 18.76 7.33
C ASN A 106 -12.66 17.97 8.43
N TYR A 107 -11.89 17.27 9.28
CA TYR A 107 -12.40 16.42 10.34
C TYR A 107 -11.59 16.63 11.63
N PRO A 108 -11.56 17.88 12.16
CA PRO A 108 -10.69 18.21 13.31
C PRO A 108 -11.01 17.48 14.60
N ALA A 109 -12.25 16.98 14.74
CA ALA A 109 -12.66 16.24 15.92
C ALA A 109 -12.25 14.76 15.89
N GLU A 110 -11.81 14.27 14.74
CA GLU A 110 -11.45 12.86 14.58
C GLU A 110 -10.02 12.60 15.05
N LEU A 111 -9.82 11.49 15.76
CA LEU A 111 -8.51 11.06 16.24
C LEU A 111 -8.16 9.73 15.59
N PRO A 112 -7.12 9.67 14.76
CA PRO A 112 -6.72 8.41 14.16
C PRO A 112 -6.09 7.49 15.22
N ILE A 113 -6.54 6.24 15.26
CA ILE A 113 -5.99 5.20 16.14
C ILE A 113 -5.19 4.17 15.34
N LYS A 114 -5.39 4.11 14.05
CA LYS A 114 -4.66 3.22 13.16
C LYS A 114 -4.54 3.86 11.79
N THR A 115 -3.36 3.83 11.21
CA THR A 115 -3.11 4.38 9.88
C THR A 115 -2.30 3.39 9.07
N PHE A 116 -2.69 3.19 7.82
CA PHE A 116 -1.89 2.41 6.88
C PHE A 116 -2.03 2.98 5.47
N PHE A 117 -1.11 2.62 4.60
CA PHE A 117 -1.23 2.98 3.20
C PHE A 117 -0.81 1.86 2.28
N ILE A 118 -1.36 1.91 1.08
CA ILE A 118 -1.02 1.03 -0.03
C ILE A 118 -0.64 1.91 -1.20
N VAL A 119 0.55 1.67 -1.79
CA VAL A 119 0.90 2.29 -3.07
C VAL A 119 0.50 1.31 -4.14
N GLN A 120 -0.33 1.74 -5.08
CA GLN A 120 -0.90 0.88 -6.11
C GLN A 120 -1.34 1.67 -7.32
N HIS A 121 -1.47 1.00 -8.45
CA HIS A 121 -2.00 1.60 -9.67
C HIS A 121 -3.47 1.21 -9.81
N LEU A 122 -4.35 2.20 -9.64
CA LEU A 122 -5.80 2.05 -9.80
C LEU A 122 -6.25 2.69 -11.12
N ASP A 123 -7.53 2.61 -11.44
CA ASP A 123 -8.08 3.27 -12.62
C ASP A 123 -7.85 4.79 -12.59
N LEU A 124 -7.78 5.37 -11.38
CA LEU A 124 -7.47 6.78 -11.16
C LEU A 124 -6.00 7.15 -11.42
N GLY A 125 -5.14 6.15 -11.67
CA GLY A 125 -3.71 6.31 -11.77
C GLY A 125 -2.99 5.71 -10.57
N CYS A 126 -1.69 5.93 -10.49
CA CYS A 126 -0.87 5.45 -9.38
C CYS A 126 -1.05 6.37 -8.17
N VAL A 127 -1.39 5.81 -7.03
CA VAL A 127 -1.74 6.56 -5.83
C VAL A 127 -1.12 5.99 -4.58
N PHE A 128 -0.94 6.88 -3.57
CA PHE A 128 -0.90 6.49 -2.17
C PHE A 128 -2.35 6.41 -1.70
N ASN A 129 -2.78 5.20 -1.37
CA ASN A 129 -4.11 4.94 -0.85
C ASN A 129 -4.00 4.86 0.67
N ILE A 130 -4.31 5.97 1.35
CA ILE A 130 -4.08 6.14 2.79
C ILE A 130 -5.40 5.99 3.53
N THR A 131 -5.40 5.18 4.58
CA THR A 131 -6.59 4.96 5.40
C THR A 131 -6.29 5.30 6.85
N PHE A 132 -7.11 6.18 7.43
CA PHE A 132 -7.15 6.47 8.85
C PHE A 132 -8.37 5.79 9.47
N PHE A 133 -8.12 5.03 10.50
CA PHE A 133 -9.15 4.42 11.32
C PHE A 133 -9.27 5.26 12.58
N THR A 134 -10.46 5.80 12.88
CA THR A 134 -10.61 6.77 13.97
C THR A 134 -11.21 6.18 15.22
N LYS A 135 -11.01 6.87 16.34
CA LYS A 135 -11.55 6.51 17.64
C LYS A 135 -13.07 6.44 17.64
N SER A 136 -13.73 7.22 16.80
CA SER A 136 -15.21 7.23 16.66
C SER A 136 -15.73 6.11 15.74
N LEU A 137 -14.88 5.14 15.38
CA LEU A 137 -15.21 4.01 14.49
C LEU A 137 -15.60 4.47 13.09
N LYS A 138 -14.83 5.39 12.54
CA LYS A 138 -14.97 5.87 11.18
C LYS A 138 -13.68 5.63 10.40
N THR A 139 -13.78 5.56 9.09
CA THR A 139 -12.62 5.49 8.21
C THR A 139 -12.58 6.70 7.30
N LEU A 140 -11.42 7.35 7.25
CA LEU A 140 -11.12 8.35 6.25
C LEU A 140 -10.13 7.72 5.27
N ASN A 141 -10.52 7.65 4.00
CA ASN A 141 -9.66 7.13 2.94
C ASN A 141 -9.32 8.26 1.97
N LEU A 142 -8.03 8.40 1.68
CA LEU A 142 -7.54 9.38 0.74
C LEU A 142 -6.69 8.69 -0.31
N LYS A 143 -6.96 8.98 -1.59
CA LYS A 143 -6.13 8.52 -2.70
C LYS A 143 -5.38 9.74 -3.23
N ILE A 144 -4.06 9.71 -3.08
CA ILE A 144 -3.18 10.84 -3.39
C ILE A 144 -2.27 10.45 -4.56
N SER A 145 -2.25 11.27 -5.61
CA SER A 145 -1.39 11.03 -6.77
C SER A 145 0.08 10.95 -6.36
N VAL A 146 0.77 9.90 -6.80
CA VAL A 146 2.20 9.70 -6.52
C VAL A 146 3.09 10.69 -7.28
N VAL A 147 2.54 11.43 -8.24
CA VAL A 147 3.30 12.36 -9.07
C VAL A 147 3.29 13.76 -8.46
N ASP A 148 2.12 14.31 -8.18
CA ASP A 148 1.95 15.72 -7.80
C ASP A 148 1.33 15.94 -6.42
N GLY A 149 0.96 14.88 -5.72
CA GLY A 149 0.37 14.99 -4.40
C GLY A 149 -1.08 15.45 -4.36
N LYS A 150 -1.76 15.51 -5.48
CA LYS A 150 -3.17 15.86 -5.52
C LYS A 150 -4.02 14.75 -4.92
N ILE A 151 -5.01 15.14 -4.12
CA ILE A 151 -6.01 14.21 -3.60
C ILE A 151 -7.01 13.96 -4.73
N VAL A 152 -6.96 12.77 -5.34
CA VAL A 152 -7.79 12.45 -6.50
C VAL A 152 -9.14 11.84 -6.09
N LYS A 153 -9.23 11.33 -4.88
CA LYS A 153 -10.47 10.80 -4.33
C LYS A 153 -10.36 10.72 -2.81
N HIS A 154 -11.48 10.94 -2.13
CA HIS A 154 -11.56 10.72 -0.68
C HIS A 154 -12.94 10.22 -0.30
N SER A 155 -13.02 9.51 0.82
CA SER A 155 -14.28 9.07 1.42
C SER A 155 -14.16 9.06 2.94
N PHE A 156 -15.26 9.35 3.60
CA PHE A 156 -15.35 9.31 5.05
C PHE A 156 -16.61 8.56 5.44
N GLU A 157 -16.44 7.40 6.06
CA GLU A 157 -17.55 6.47 6.32
C GLU A 157 -17.54 5.97 7.74
N SER A 158 -18.75 5.78 8.29
CA SER A 158 -18.91 5.15 9.59
C SER A 158 -18.93 3.64 9.44
N LEU A 159 -18.13 2.94 10.22
CA LEU A 159 -18.11 1.47 10.23
C LEU A 159 -19.39 0.90 10.83
N ILE A 160 -20.03 1.64 11.75
CA ILE A 160 -21.25 1.19 12.43
C ILE A 160 -22.44 1.18 11.48
N SER A 161 -22.56 2.20 10.62
CA SER A 161 -23.68 2.32 9.69
C SER A 161 -23.66 1.21 8.62
N GLY A 162 -22.51 0.65 8.30
CA GLY A 162 -22.39 -0.48 7.38
C GLY A 162 -22.78 -1.82 7.99
N MET A 163 -22.98 -1.89 9.29
CA MET A 163 -23.35 -3.09 10.02
C MET A 163 -24.84 -3.20 10.33
N MET A 164 -25.57 -2.16 10.00
CA MET A 164 -27.03 -2.15 10.17
C MET A 164 -27.75 -2.38 8.83
#